data_357ed245111b12655f9e216e8fe220a4
#
_entry.id   357ed245111b12655f9e216e8fe220a4
#
_cell.length_a   1.000
_cell.length_b   1.000
_cell.length_c   1.000
_cell.angle_alpha   90.00
_cell.angle_beta   90.00
_cell.angle_gamma   90.00
#
_symmetry.space_group_name_H-M   'P 1'
#
loop_
_entity.id
_entity.type
_entity.pdbx_description
1 polymer ?
#
loop_
_entity_poly.entity_id
_entity_poly.type
_entity_poly.pdbx_seq_one_letter_code
_entity_poly.pdbx_strand_id
1 'polypeptide(L)'
;MTKQIKGVLGTKLGMTQVFDDNGRMVPVTVVAAGPCVVTAVRTPDADGYAAVQLGFGEIDPRKVNRPEAGHFAKAGVTPRRYLVELRTDNATDYTLGQEVTATVFEDGELVDVTATSKGKGFAGVMKRHGFKGLSSSHGTKRKHRSPGAIGGCAYPGRVFKGVRMAGRMGGERTTAPKLTLHGVDADRGLLLIKGAVPGPTGALVLVRNAVKTSLAAGGRPMEAKK
;
A
#
# COMPACT_ATOMS: atom_id res chain seq x y z
N MET A 1 12.65 -20.83 -7.12
CA MET A 1 11.61 -20.81 -6.09
C MET A 1 10.52 -19.86 -6.57
N THR A 2 9.38 -20.39 -6.97
CA THR A 2 8.19 -19.64 -7.37
C THR A 2 7.70 -18.81 -6.20
N LYS A 3 7.57 -17.51 -6.41
CA LYS A 3 7.16 -16.58 -5.36
C LYS A 3 5.64 -16.55 -5.28
N GLN A 4 5.08 -17.27 -4.33
CA GLN A 4 3.66 -17.20 -4.02
C GLN A 4 3.34 -15.82 -3.42
N ILE A 5 2.71 -14.95 -4.19
CA ILE A 5 2.29 -13.64 -3.71
C ILE A 5 0.88 -13.76 -3.17
N LYS A 6 0.77 -13.78 -1.85
CA LYS A 6 -0.49 -13.68 -1.13
C LYS A 6 -0.90 -12.21 -1.06
N GLY A 7 -2.18 -11.90 -1.15
CA GLY A 7 -2.65 -10.52 -1.00
C GLY A 7 -4.15 -10.44 -0.80
N VAL A 8 -4.57 -9.43 -0.05
CA VAL A 8 -5.97 -9.13 0.21
C VAL A 8 -6.21 -7.62 0.19
N LEU A 9 -7.40 -7.22 -0.23
CA LEU A 9 -7.87 -5.86 -0.12
C LEU A 9 -8.66 -5.68 1.17
N GLY A 10 -8.55 -4.51 1.77
CA GLY A 10 -9.29 -4.19 2.98
C GLY A 10 -9.51 -2.69 3.15
N THR A 11 -10.25 -2.35 4.18
CA THR A 11 -10.52 -0.97 4.59
C THR A 11 -9.82 -0.69 5.91
N LYS A 12 -9.04 0.39 5.97
CA LYS A 12 -8.43 0.86 7.21
C LYS A 12 -9.50 1.36 8.18
N LEU A 13 -9.67 0.72 9.32
CA LEU A 13 -10.62 1.16 10.35
C LEU A 13 -10.05 2.23 11.27
N GLY A 14 -8.80 2.09 11.68
CA GLY A 14 -8.15 3.02 12.60
C GLY A 14 -6.88 2.45 13.20
N MET A 15 -6.42 3.08 14.28
CA MET A 15 -5.30 2.59 15.08
C MET A 15 -5.75 2.42 16.52
N THR A 16 -5.20 1.39 17.15
CA THR A 16 -5.35 1.11 18.58
C THR A 16 -4.02 0.61 19.14
N GLN A 17 -4.03 0.21 20.38
CA GLN A 17 -2.88 -0.41 21.04
C GLN A 17 -3.31 -1.73 21.66
N VAL A 18 -2.42 -2.70 21.62
CA VAL A 18 -2.56 -4.00 22.25
C VAL A 18 -1.32 -4.26 23.11
N PHE A 19 -1.44 -5.16 24.08
CA PHE A 19 -0.30 -5.57 24.90
C PHE A 19 0.24 -6.90 24.37
N ASP A 20 1.55 -6.99 24.24
CA ASP A 20 2.25 -8.24 23.97
C ASP A 20 2.27 -9.11 25.25
N ASP A 21 2.61 -10.40 25.08
CA ASP A 21 2.80 -11.37 26.17
C ASP A 21 3.79 -10.87 27.25
N ASN A 22 4.71 -10.00 26.88
CA ASN A 22 5.67 -9.36 27.78
C ASN A 22 5.12 -8.09 28.46
N GLY A 23 3.84 -7.78 28.36
CA GLY A 23 3.21 -6.58 28.90
C GLY A 23 3.62 -5.27 28.21
N ARG A 24 4.26 -5.33 27.04
CA ARG A 24 4.64 -4.14 26.27
C ARG A 24 3.50 -3.66 25.41
N MET A 25 3.25 -2.37 25.42
CA MET A 25 2.25 -1.74 24.56
C MET A 25 2.74 -1.68 23.11
N VAL A 26 1.98 -2.28 22.21
CA VAL A 26 2.26 -2.32 20.77
C VAL A 26 1.18 -1.52 20.02
N PRO A 27 1.56 -0.46 19.28
CA PRO A 27 0.60 0.25 18.44
C PRO A 27 0.26 -0.59 17.21
N VAL A 28 -1.04 -0.78 16.95
CA VAL A 28 -1.52 -1.55 15.80
C VAL A 28 -2.52 -0.75 14.98
N THR A 29 -2.49 -0.95 13.67
CA THR A 29 -3.53 -0.49 12.75
C THR A 29 -4.48 -1.65 12.48
N VAL A 30 -5.77 -1.40 12.62
CA VAL A 30 -6.84 -2.37 12.34
C VAL A 30 -7.32 -2.19 10.91
N VAL A 31 -7.29 -3.26 10.14
CA VAL A 31 -7.76 -3.30 8.74
C VAL A 31 -8.84 -4.37 8.63
N ALA A 32 -10.03 -4.00 8.18
CA ALA A 32 -11.07 -4.96 7.78
C ALA A 32 -10.70 -5.52 6.41
N ALA A 33 -10.27 -6.77 6.36
CA ALA A 33 -9.72 -7.43 5.19
C ALA A 33 -10.71 -8.44 4.61
N GLY A 34 -11.10 -8.25 3.36
CA GLY A 34 -12.01 -9.14 2.66
C GLY A 34 -13.47 -9.06 3.12
N PRO A 35 -14.33 -9.97 2.63
CA PRO A 35 -14.02 -10.96 1.61
C PRO A 35 -13.71 -10.30 0.25
N CYS A 36 -12.64 -10.77 -0.40
CA CYS A 36 -12.28 -10.40 -1.76
C CYS A 36 -12.69 -11.53 -2.70
N VAL A 37 -13.18 -11.20 -3.88
CA VAL A 37 -13.61 -12.21 -4.86
C VAL A 37 -12.70 -12.17 -6.09
N VAL A 38 -12.30 -13.32 -6.58
CA VAL A 38 -11.49 -13.44 -7.81
C VAL A 38 -12.38 -13.13 -9.01
N THR A 39 -12.10 -12.04 -9.72
CA THR A 39 -12.88 -11.56 -10.88
C THR A 39 -12.23 -11.90 -12.22
N ALA A 40 -10.91 -12.10 -12.24
CA ALA A 40 -10.20 -12.58 -13.43
C ALA A 40 -8.90 -13.26 -13.03
N VAL A 41 -8.51 -14.26 -13.83
CA VAL A 41 -7.21 -14.91 -13.77
C VAL A 41 -6.49 -14.61 -15.07
N ARG A 42 -5.27 -14.04 -15.00
CA ARG A 42 -4.42 -13.72 -16.14
C ARG A 42 -3.37 -14.79 -16.29
N THR A 43 -3.20 -15.28 -17.51
CA THR A 43 -2.22 -16.29 -17.85
C THR A 43 -1.17 -15.76 -18.82
N PRO A 44 0.09 -16.22 -18.75
CA PRO A 44 1.14 -15.76 -19.67
C PRO A 44 0.79 -15.97 -21.15
N ASP A 45 0.09 -17.05 -21.47
CA ASP A 45 -0.24 -17.41 -22.83
C ASP A 45 -1.26 -16.48 -23.48
N ALA A 46 -2.27 -16.05 -22.72
CA ALA A 46 -3.35 -15.19 -23.22
C ALA A 46 -3.07 -13.69 -23.01
N ASP A 47 -2.48 -13.33 -21.85
CA ASP A 47 -2.37 -11.94 -21.41
C ASP A 47 -0.91 -11.44 -21.40
N GLY A 48 0.08 -12.34 -21.62
CA GLY A 48 1.52 -12.03 -21.56
C GLY A 48 2.09 -11.90 -20.15
N TYR A 49 1.30 -12.12 -19.10
CA TYR A 49 1.71 -12.13 -17.69
C TYR A 49 0.75 -12.92 -16.82
N ALA A 50 1.25 -13.40 -15.68
CA ALA A 50 0.44 -14.11 -14.68
C ALA A 50 -0.01 -13.14 -13.57
N ALA A 51 -1.33 -13.10 -13.29
CA ALA A 51 -1.92 -12.29 -12.24
C ALA A 51 -3.31 -12.79 -11.85
N VAL A 52 -3.73 -12.45 -10.64
CA VAL A 52 -5.09 -12.66 -10.15
C VAL A 52 -5.72 -11.28 -9.88
N GLN A 53 -6.90 -11.05 -10.44
CA GLN A 53 -7.66 -9.84 -10.18
C GLN A 53 -8.63 -10.07 -9.03
N LEU A 54 -8.51 -9.27 -7.97
CA LEU A 54 -9.36 -9.30 -6.78
C LEU A 54 -10.36 -8.15 -6.83
N GLY A 55 -11.63 -8.47 -6.61
CA GLY A 55 -12.71 -7.51 -6.42
C GLY A 55 -13.04 -7.33 -4.94
N PHE A 56 -13.17 -6.09 -4.47
CA PHE A 56 -13.47 -5.76 -3.08
C PHE A 56 -14.51 -4.64 -2.95
N GLY A 57 -15.31 -4.71 -1.89
CA GLY A 57 -16.35 -3.74 -1.58
C GLY A 57 -17.57 -3.86 -2.51
N GLU A 58 -18.73 -3.88 -1.95
CA GLU A 58 -19.98 -3.96 -2.71
C GLU A 58 -20.33 -2.63 -3.36
N ILE A 59 -20.96 -2.70 -4.52
CA ILE A 59 -21.48 -1.55 -5.25
C ILE A 59 -22.87 -1.90 -5.82
N ASP A 60 -23.77 -0.93 -5.79
CA ASP A 60 -25.08 -1.08 -6.42
C ASP A 60 -24.90 -1.33 -7.95
N PRO A 61 -25.46 -2.42 -8.51
CA PRO A 61 -25.37 -2.72 -9.95
C PRO A 61 -25.78 -1.58 -10.86
N ARG A 62 -26.70 -0.70 -10.41
CA ARG A 62 -27.14 0.49 -11.15
C ARG A 62 -26.03 1.54 -11.35
N LYS A 63 -24.98 1.51 -10.51
CA LYS A 63 -23.85 2.44 -10.56
C LYS A 63 -22.68 1.92 -11.39
N VAL A 64 -22.83 0.72 -11.97
CA VAL A 64 -21.78 0.06 -12.77
C VAL A 64 -22.10 0.26 -14.25
N ASN A 65 -21.10 0.63 -15.05
CA ASN A 65 -21.24 0.78 -16.48
C ASN A 65 -21.40 -0.60 -17.17
N ARG A 66 -21.93 -0.63 -18.42
CA ARG A 66 -22.16 -1.87 -19.15
C ARG A 66 -20.92 -2.73 -19.37
N PRO A 67 -19.74 -2.18 -19.76
CA PRO A 67 -18.51 -2.97 -19.91
C PRO A 67 -18.07 -3.64 -18.61
N GLU A 68 -18.10 -2.91 -17.49
CA GLU A 68 -17.76 -3.47 -16.18
C GLU A 68 -18.78 -4.52 -15.73
N ALA A 69 -20.09 -4.28 -15.94
CA ALA A 69 -21.13 -5.26 -15.65
C ALA A 69 -20.90 -6.56 -16.43
N GLY A 70 -20.52 -6.46 -17.73
CA GLY A 70 -20.15 -7.63 -18.56
C GLY A 70 -18.92 -8.37 -18.01
N HIS A 71 -17.93 -7.63 -17.48
CA HIS A 71 -16.75 -8.22 -16.85
C HIS A 71 -17.12 -9.07 -15.61
N PHE A 72 -17.96 -8.53 -14.71
CA PHE A 72 -18.45 -9.27 -13.55
C PHE A 72 -19.36 -10.44 -13.92
N ALA A 73 -20.23 -10.26 -14.92
CA ALA A 73 -21.10 -11.33 -15.42
C ALA A 73 -20.29 -12.52 -15.97
N LYS A 74 -19.19 -12.25 -16.69
CA LYS A 74 -18.26 -13.29 -17.18
C LYS A 74 -17.62 -14.08 -16.03
N ALA A 75 -17.33 -13.43 -14.91
CA ALA A 75 -16.78 -14.06 -13.73
C ALA A 75 -17.85 -14.74 -12.84
N GLY A 76 -19.14 -14.53 -13.11
CA GLY A 76 -20.25 -15.05 -12.30
C GLY A 76 -20.36 -14.41 -10.92
N VAL A 77 -19.84 -13.19 -10.72
CA VAL A 77 -19.78 -12.52 -9.43
C VAL A 77 -20.59 -11.22 -9.42
N THR A 78 -21.04 -10.82 -8.24
CA THR A 78 -21.69 -9.52 -8.04
C THR A 78 -20.70 -8.39 -8.25
N PRO A 79 -21.13 -7.24 -8.79
CA PRO A 79 -20.24 -6.09 -8.99
C PRO A 79 -19.51 -5.66 -7.73
N ARG A 80 -18.22 -5.38 -7.86
CA ARG A 80 -17.35 -4.89 -6.78
C ARG A 80 -16.83 -3.49 -7.09
N ARG A 81 -16.64 -2.69 -6.05
CA ARG A 81 -16.24 -1.29 -6.18
C ARG A 81 -14.78 -1.11 -6.59
N TYR A 82 -13.92 -1.98 -6.11
CA TYR A 82 -12.48 -1.89 -6.33
C TYR A 82 -11.98 -3.17 -6.98
N LEU A 83 -11.21 -3.01 -8.05
CA LEU A 83 -10.53 -4.08 -8.75
C LEU A 83 -9.03 -3.84 -8.69
N VAL A 84 -8.27 -4.81 -8.22
CA VAL A 84 -6.81 -4.72 -8.13
C VAL A 84 -6.20 -6.04 -8.58
N GLU A 85 -5.21 -5.97 -9.46
CA GLU A 85 -4.46 -7.14 -9.90
C GLU A 85 -3.24 -7.37 -9.01
N LEU A 86 -3.07 -8.61 -8.60
CA LEU A 86 -1.89 -9.12 -7.91
C LEU A 86 -1.11 -10.00 -8.88
N ARG A 87 0.09 -9.60 -9.25
CA ARG A 87 0.98 -10.44 -10.04
C ARG A 87 1.52 -11.57 -9.19
N THR A 88 1.26 -12.80 -9.61
CA THR A 88 1.72 -14.01 -8.93
C THR A 88 2.04 -15.08 -9.98
N ASP A 89 3.05 -15.87 -9.75
CA ASP A 89 3.42 -16.96 -10.66
C ASP A 89 2.40 -18.10 -10.61
N ASN A 90 1.64 -18.22 -9.51
CA ASN A 90 0.64 -19.26 -9.27
C ASN A 90 -0.79 -18.77 -9.57
N ALA A 91 -0.98 -18.01 -10.63
CA ALA A 91 -2.32 -17.49 -10.97
C ALA A 91 -3.32 -18.61 -11.30
N THR A 92 -2.83 -19.75 -11.83
CA THR A 92 -3.63 -20.93 -12.19
C THR A 92 -4.25 -21.66 -11.00
N ASP A 93 -3.74 -21.45 -9.78
CA ASP A 93 -4.28 -22.08 -8.58
C ASP A 93 -5.60 -21.44 -8.12
N TYR A 94 -5.94 -20.29 -8.68
CA TYR A 94 -7.15 -19.54 -8.35
C TYR A 94 -8.26 -19.80 -9.36
N THR A 95 -9.49 -19.93 -8.86
CA THR A 95 -10.69 -20.08 -9.69
C THR A 95 -11.52 -18.79 -9.68
N LEU A 96 -12.22 -18.54 -10.78
CA LEU A 96 -13.17 -17.40 -10.87
C LEU A 96 -14.26 -17.57 -9.82
N GLY A 97 -14.61 -16.46 -9.15
CA GLY A 97 -15.60 -16.45 -8.09
C GLY A 97 -15.09 -16.94 -6.71
N GLN A 98 -13.85 -17.43 -6.62
CA GLN A 98 -13.25 -17.84 -5.36
C GLN A 98 -13.16 -16.66 -4.38
N GLU A 99 -13.53 -16.89 -3.13
CA GLU A 99 -13.36 -15.90 -2.06
C GLU A 99 -11.98 -16.01 -1.41
N VAL A 100 -11.35 -14.84 -1.21
CA VAL A 100 -10.07 -14.67 -0.52
C VAL A 100 -10.32 -13.83 0.73
N THR A 101 -10.05 -14.40 1.90
CA THR A 101 -10.29 -13.76 3.20
C THR A 101 -8.99 -13.46 3.93
N ALA A 102 -9.08 -12.89 5.13
CA ALA A 102 -7.93 -12.61 5.98
C ALA A 102 -7.10 -13.86 6.34
N THR A 103 -7.71 -15.05 6.30
CA THR A 103 -7.08 -16.34 6.64
C THR A 103 -5.90 -16.76 5.74
N VAL A 104 -5.69 -16.04 4.65
CA VAL A 104 -4.51 -16.23 3.79
C VAL A 104 -3.20 -15.88 4.51
N PHE A 105 -3.28 -15.05 5.56
CA PHE A 105 -2.14 -14.60 6.36
C PHE A 105 -2.08 -15.30 7.71
N GLU A 106 -0.87 -15.42 8.24
CA GLU A 106 -0.58 -15.99 9.53
C GLU A 106 -0.05 -14.92 10.50
N ASP A 107 -0.22 -15.15 11.80
CA ASP A 107 0.31 -14.27 12.84
C ASP A 107 1.84 -14.22 12.79
N GLY A 108 2.39 -13.03 12.97
CA GLY A 108 3.84 -12.80 12.88
C GLY A 108 4.39 -12.66 11.47
N GLU A 109 3.58 -12.88 10.41
CA GLU A 109 4.02 -12.73 9.03
C GLU A 109 4.38 -11.27 8.72
N LEU A 110 5.41 -11.08 7.86
CA LEU A 110 5.79 -9.75 7.39
C LEU A 110 5.00 -9.38 6.13
N VAL A 111 4.35 -8.23 6.17
CA VAL A 111 3.49 -7.74 5.10
C VAL A 111 3.94 -6.38 4.57
N ASP A 112 3.71 -6.16 3.27
CA ASP A 112 3.82 -4.85 2.63
C ASP A 112 2.40 -4.29 2.47
N VAL A 113 2.20 -3.06 2.96
CA VAL A 113 0.89 -2.43 2.93
C VAL A 113 0.90 -1.21 2.03
N THR A 114 0.08 -1.25 0.98
CA THR A 114 -0.02 -0.18 -0.02
C THR A 114 -1.37 0.52 0.08
N ALA A 115 -1.35 1.84 0.16
CA ALA A 115 -2.57 2.67 0.11
C ALA A 115 -2.25 4.07 -0.44
N THR A 116 -3.28 4.86 -0.69
CA THR A 116 -3.13 6.27 -1.04
C THR A 116 -2.90 7.08 0.23
N SER A 117 -1.81 7.82 0.30
CA SER A 117 -1.46 8.65 1.46
C SER A 117 -2.42 9.83 1.63
N LYS A 118 -2.50 10.37 2.85
CA LYS A 118 -3.28 11.59 3.11
C LYS A 118 -2.76 12.75 2.29
N GLY A 119 -3.64 13.46 1.56
CA GLY A 119 -3.30 14.68 0.83
C GLY A 119 -2.90 15.80 1.78
N LYS A 120 -1.87 16.57 1.41
CA LYS A 120 -1.38 17.75 2.16
C LYS A 120 -1.45 19.03 1.33
N GLY A 121 -2.13 18.96 0.18
CA GLY A 121 -2.28 20.08 -0.75
C GLY A 121 -0.96 20.52 -1.38
N PHE A 122 -0.88 21.78 -1.78
CA PHE A 122 0.35 22.40 -2.26
C PHE A 122 1.28 22.67 -1.06
N ALA A 123 2.46 22.11 -1.06
CA ALA A 123 3.43 22.24 0.02
C ALA A 123 4.72 22.92 -0.48
N GLY A 124 5.23 23.83 0.34
CA GLY A 124 6.52 24.47 0.10
C GLY A 124 7.69 23.49 0.26
N VAL A 125 8.86 23.87 -0.21
CA VAL A 125 10.06 23.03 -0.24
C VAL A 125 10.51 22.55 1.14
N MET A 126 10.28 23.35 2.19
CA MET A 126 10.63 22.96 3.55
C MET A 126 9.77 21.77 4.02
N LYS A 127 8.45 21.82 3.82
CA LYS A 127 7.53 20.73 4.21
C LYS A 127 7.68 19.52 3.28
N ARG A 128 7.83 19.74 1.96
CA ARG A 128 7.83 18.68 0.96
C ARG A 128 9.15 17.90 0.92
N HIS A 129 10.27 18.62 1.08
CA HIS A 129 11.62 18.05 0.88
C HIS A 129 12.56 18.22 2.06
N GLY A 130 12.12 18.85 3.16
CA GLY A 130 12.93 19.07 4.35
C GLY A 130 14.04 20.12 4.16
N PHE A 131 13.85 21.09 3.27
CA PHE A 131 14.83 22.16 3.06
C PHE A 131 14.96 23.03 4.31
N LYS A 132 16.19 23.46 4.63
CA LYS A 132 16.49 24.29 5.80
C LYS A 132 15.89 25.70 5.69
N GLY A 133 15.78 26.23 4.49
CA GLY A 133 15.44 27.64 4.26
C GLY A 133 16.63 28.57 4.48
N LEU A 134 16.36 29.87 4.62
CA LEU A 134 17.35 30.92 4.84
C LEU A 134 17.25 31.48 6.26
N SER A 135 18.28 32.19 6.72
CA SER A 135 18.34 32.79 8.05
C SER A 135 17.16 33.69 8.37
N SER A 136 16.80 33.78 9.67
CA SER A 136 15.75 34.70 10.14
C SER A 136 16.17 36.17 10.16
N SER A 137 17.50 36.43 10.17
CA SER A 137 18.13 37.76 10.26
C SER A 137 19.28 37.88 9.25
N HIS A 138 20.21 38.82 9.48
CA HIS A 138 21.40 39.05 8.63
C HIS A 138 21.04 39.40 7.17
N GLY A 139 20.11 40.32 6.98
CA GLY A 139 19.75 40.83 5.65
C GLY A 139 18.86 39.95 4.82
N THR A 140 18.41 38.82 5.35
CA THR A 140 17.40 37.99 4.69
C THR A 140 16.03 38.68 4.78
N LYS A 141 15.51 39.20 3.64
CA LYS A 141 14.23 39.89 3.61
C LYS A 141 13.06 38.89 3.58
N ARG A 142 12.44 38.66 2.44
CA ARG A 142 11.21 37.85 2.29
C ARG A 142 11.46 36.41 1.85
N LYS A 143 12.70 35.93 1.89
CA LYS A 143 13.11 34.62 1.30
C LYS A 143 13.35 33.51 2.33
N HIS A 144 12.90 33.69 3.58
CA HIS A 144 13.16 32.74 4.68
C HIS A 144 12.79 31.29 4.35
N ARG A 145 11.71 31.06 3.60
CA ARG A 145 11.19 29.72 3.28
C ARG A 145 11.38 29.32 1.81
N SER A 146 12.21 30.03 1.07
CA SER A 146 12.47 29.75 -0.34
C SER A 146 13.46 28.59 -0.55
N PRO A 147 13.47 27.96 -1.74
CA PRO A 147 14.36 26.83 -2.02
C PRO A 147 15.84 27.18 -2.07
N GLY A 148 16.19 28.47 -2.24
CA GLY A 148 17.56 28.93 -2.55
C GLY A 148 17.81 28.93 -4.06
N ALA A 149 19.07 28.72 -4.44
CA ALA A 149 19.46 28.65 -5.86
C ALA A 149 18.88 27.40 -6.53
N ILE A 150 18.36 27.56 -7.74
CA ILE A 150 17.78 26.49 -8.55
C ILE A 150 18.58 26.18 -9.83
N GLY A 151 19.64 26.98 -10.10
CA GLY A 151 20.49 26.81 -11.26
C GLY A 151 21.81 27.60 -11.14
N GLY A 152 22.69 27.44 -12.12
CA GLY A 152 24.05 27.96 -12.14
C GLY A 152 24.28 29.20 -13.02
N CYS A 153 23.27 30.02 -13.31
CA CYS A 153 23.39 31.24 -14.17
C CYS A 153 23.43 30.92 -15.67
N ALA A 154 24.32 31.55 -16.42
CA ALA A 154 24.41 31.46 -17.90
C ALA A 154 24.70 30.04 -18.40
N TYR A 155 25.41 29.26 -17.63
CA TYR A 155 25.70 27.85 -17.92
C TYR A 155 25.17 26.96 -16.79
N PRO A 156 24.29 25.98 -17.06
CA PRO A 156 23.78 25.43 -18.32
C PRO A 156 22.57 26.18 -18.93
N GLY A 157 22.20 27.37 -18.44
CA GLY A 157 21.12 28.21 -18.98
C GLY A 157 19.70 27.64 -18.77
N ARG A 158 19.54 26.60 -17.95
CA ARG A 158 18.25 25.93 -17.63
C ARG A 158 18.26 25.36 -16.23
N VAL A 159 17.08 25.14 -15.70
CA VAL A 159 16.87 24.33 -14.48
C VAL A 159 16.81 22.86 -14.88
N PHE A 160 17.58 22.01 -14.21
CA PHE A 160 17.59 20.58 -14.50
C PHE A 160 16.25 19.92 -14.15
N LYS A 161 15.88 18.88 -14.92
CA LYS A 161 14.72 18.05 -14.60
C LYS A 161 14.93 17.34 -13.25
N GLY A 162 13.87 17.24 -12.46
CA GLY A 162 13.93 16.58 -11.15
C GLY A 162 14.43 17.46 -10.00
N VAL A 163 14.74 18.75 -10.20
CA VAL A 163 15.03 19.67 -9.10
C VAL A 163 13.86 19.76 -8.15
N ARG A 164 14.15 19.62 -6.87
CA ARG A 164 13.15 19.61 -5.80
C ARG A 164 12.53 20.98 -5.60
N MET A 165 11.26 21.11 -5.93
CA MET A 165 10.50 22.37 -5.83
C MET A 165 9.21 22.16 -5.04
N ALA A 166 8.56 23.28 -4.69
CA ALA A 166 7.22 23.27 -4.13
C ALA A 166 6.24 22.58 -5.09
N GLY A 167 5.18 22.01 -4.55
CA GLY A 167 4.16 21.34 -5.34
C GLY A 167 3.23 20.50 -4.48
N ARG A 168 2.35 19.72 -5.13
CA ARG A 168 1.42 18.82 -4.44
C ARG A 168 2.19 17.79 -3.63
N MET A 169 1.73 17.57 -2.40
CA MET A 169 2.27 16.58 -1.48
C MET A 169 1.15 15.69 -0.97
N GLY A 170 1.41 14.38 -0.88
CA GLY A 170 0.40 13.39 -0.50
C GLY A 170 -0.65 13.15 -1.58
N GLY A 171 -1.62 12.27 -1.30
CA GLY A 171 -2.56 11.78 -2.29
C GLY A 171 -1.90 10.86 -3.31
N GLU A 172 -0.76 10.29 -2.96
CA GLU A 172 0.05 9.40 -3.80
C GLU A 172 0.00 7.97 -3.26
N ARG A 173 0.13 7.00 -4.17
CA ARG A 173 0.25 5.59 -3.79
C ARG A 173 1.56 5.39 -3.04
N THR A 174 1.46 4.96 -1.79
CA THR A 174 2.60 4.75 -0.89
C THR A 174 2.54 3.34 -0.32
N THR A 175 3.68 2.67 -0.26
CA THR A 175 3.81 1.34 0.35
C THR A 175 4.64 1.45 1.63
N ALA A 176 4.10 0.95 2.73
CA ALA A 176 4.83 0.71 3.97
C ALA A 176 5.32 -0.74 3.95
N PRO A 177 6.63 -0.98 3.73
CA PRO A 177 7.17 -2.33 3.62
C PRO A 177 7.48 -2.94 4.99
N LYS A 178 7.50 -4.28 5.05
CA LYS A 178 7.95 -5.07 6.20
C LYS A 178 7.25 -4.73 7.53
N LEU A 179 5.94 -4.53 7.49
CA LEU A 179 5.17 -4.44 8.72
C LEU A 179 4.87 -5.84 9.25
N THR A 180 4.98 -6.02 10.56
CA THR A 180 4.65 -7.30 11.20
C THR A 180 3.14 -7.37 11.42
N LEU A 181 2.55 -8.48 11.03
CA LEU A 181 1.18 -8.80 11.36
C LEU A 181 1.14 -9.30 12.81
N HIS A 182 0.46 -8.55 13.68
CA HIS A 182 0.38 -8.88 15.11
C HIS A 182 -0.64 -10.00 15.37
N GLY A 183 -1.74 -10.02 14.61
CA GLY A 183 -2.77 -11.03 14.73
C GLY A 183 -3.77 -10.98 13.59
N VAL A 184 -4.40 -12.12 13.33
CA VAL A 184 -5.47 -12.31 12.34
C VAL A 184 -6.73 -12.78 13.06
N ASP A 185 -7.78 -11.98 13.00
CA ASP A 185 -9.12 -12.39 13.46
C ASP A 185 -9.91 -12.88 12.24
N ALA A 186 -9.96 -14.18 12.07
CA ALA A 186 -10.63 -14.82 10.95
C ALA A 186 -12.15 -14.62 10.99
N ASP A 187 -12.76 -14.65 12.18
CA ASP A 187 -14.22 -14.56 12.37
C ASP A 187 -14.75 -13.18 11.98
N ARG A 188 -14.01 -12.14 12.32
CA ARG A 188 -14.35 -10.75 11.99
C ARG A 188 -13.71 -10.24 10.72
N GLY A 189 -12.81 -11.01 10.11
CA GLY A 189 -12.03 -10.58 8.93
C GLY A 189 -11.09 -9.40 9.22
N LEU A 190 -10.47 -9.35 10.41
CA LEU A 190 -9.60 -8.25 10.80
C LEU A 190 -8.12 -8.64 10.75
N LEU A 191 -7.32 -7.71 10.27
CA LEU A 191 -5.85 -7.79 10.34
C LEU A 191 -5.33 -6.71 11.30
N LEU A 192 -4.58 -7.13 12.32
CA LEU A 192 -3.90 -6.25 13.28
C LEU A 192 -2.45 -6.06 12.82
N ILE A 193 -2.15 -4.94 12.19
CA ILE A 193 -0.82 -4.67 11.61
C ILE A 193 -0.05 -3.76 12.55
N LYS A 194 1.11 -4.20 13.01
CA LYS A 194 1.98 -3.43 13.90
C LYS A 194 2.49 -2.16 13.20
N GLY A 195 2.19 -1.00 13.79
CA GLY A 195 2.64 0.31 13.31
C GLY A 195 1.63 1.04 12.43
N ALA A 196 2.12 2.03 11.70
CA ALA A 196 1.30 2.93 10.90
C ALA A 196 1.09 2.43 9.48
N VAL A 197 -0.15 2.46 9.01
CA VAL A 197 -0.55 2.17 7.62
C VAL A 197 -0.89 3.48 6.92
N PRO A 198 -0.46 3.68 5.66
CA PRO A 198 -0.78 4.89 4.91
C PRO A 198 -2.28 5.06 4.67
N GLY A 199 -2.70 6.30 4.46
CA GLY A 199 -4.09 6.68 4.17
C GLY A 199 -4.91 7.10 5.39
N PRO A 200 -6.07 7.73 5.17
CA PRO A 200 -7.05 8.06 6.20
C PRO A 200 -7.82 6.82 6.65
N THR A 201 -8.60 6.94 7.72
CA THR A 201 -9.63 5.96 8.09
C THR A 201 -10.66 5.85 6.95
N GLY A 202 -11.13 4.63 6.67
CA GLY A 202 -12.01 4.34 5.54
C GLY A 202 -11.28 4.19 4.18
N ALA A 203 -9.95 4.37 4.12
CA ALA A 203 -9.21 4.19 2.88
C ALA A 203 -9.05 2.71 2.50
N LEU A 204 -9.06 2.47 1.19
CA LEU A 204 -8.69 1.18 0.62
C LEU A 204 -7.22 0.90 0.89
N VAL A 205 -6.93 -0.31 1.33
CA VAL A 205 -5.58 -0.81 1.63
C VAL A 205 -5.39 -2.14 0.91
N LEU A 206 -4.24 -2.29 0.26
CA LEU A 206 -3.78 -3.56 -0.28
C LEU A 206 -2.71 -4.11 0.66
N VAL A 207 -2.97 -5.25 1.27
CA VAL A 207 -2.03 -6.00 2.11
C VAL A 207 -1.51 -7.16 1.29
N ARG A 208 -0.20 -7.34 1.22
CA ARG A 208 0.45 -8.46 0.56
C ARG A 208 1.65 -8.92 1.38
N ASN A 209 2.10 -10.16 1.18
CA ASN A 209 3.33 -10.62 1.80
C ASN A 209 4.53 -9.73 1.41
N ALA A 210 5.47 -9.54 2.32
CA ALA A 210 6.60 -8.64 2.09
C ALA A 210 7.56 -9.19 1.03
N VAL A 211 7.85 -8.37 0.02
CA VAL A 211 8.74 -8.74 -1.10
C VAL A 211 10.17 -8.96 -0.63
N LYS A 212 10.63 -8.19 0.36
CA LYS A 212 12.03 -8.22 0.82
C LYS A 212 12.35 -9.30 1.86
N THR A 213 11.39 -10.04 2.35
CA THR A 213 11.63 -11.18 3.28
C THR A 213 12.31 -12.35 2.60
N SER A 214 12.04 -12.58 1.32
CA SER A 214 12.68 -13.67 0.56
C SER A 214 14.18 -13.47 0.36
N LEU A 215 14.71 -12.28 0.58
CA LEU A 215 16.14 -11.98 0.54
C LEU A 215 16.84 -12.27 1.88
N ALA A 216 16.09 -12.38 2.99
CA ALA A 216 16.64 -12.72 4.30
C ALA A 216 16.72 -14.23 4.58
N ALA A 217 16.01 -15.05 3.81
CA ALA A 217 16.08 -16.51 3.92
C ALA A 217 17.43 -17.10 3.44
N GLY A 218 18.31 -16.27 2.84
CA GLY A 218 19.71 -16.64 2.54
C GLY A 218 20.74 -16.03 3.51
N GLY A 219 20.32 -15.20 4.47
CA GLY A 219 21.17 -14.63 5.50
C GLY A 219 21.01 -15.42 6.80
N ARG A 220 22.14 -15.89 7.37
CA ARG A 220 22.24 -16.65 8.62
C ARG A 220 21.25 -16.18 9.69
N PRO A 221 20.63 -17.09 10.46
CA PRO A 221 19.85 -16.72 11.64
C PRO A 221 20.77 -15.89 12.57
N MET A 222 20.30 -14.71 12.97
CA MET A 222 20.97 -13.98 14.04
C MET A 222 20.79 -14.80 15.32
N GLU A 223 21.83 -15.55 15.66
CA GLU A 223 21.93 -16.19 16.96
C GLU A 223 21.77 -15.08 18.02
N ALA A 224 20.75 -15.25 18.87
CA ALA A 224 20.58 -14.41 20.04
C ALA A 224 21.84 -14.57 20.89
N LYS A 225 22.65 -13.52 20.99
CA LYS A 225 23.70 -13.46 21.98
C LYS A 225 23.05 -13.51 23.37
N LYS A 226 23.35 -14.59 24.07
CA LYS A 226 23.07 -14.74 25.51
C LYS A 226 23.75 -13.65 26.31
#